data_ba379503f6e630777382e3ec5bc58c41
#
_entry.id   ba379503f6e630777382e3ec5bc58c41
#
_cell.length_a   1.000
_cell.length_b   1.000
_cell.length_c   1.000
_cell.angle_alpha   90.00
_cell.angle_beta   90.00
_cell.angle_gamma   90.00
#
_symmetry.space_group_name_H-M   'P 1'
#
loop_
_entity.id
_entity.type
_entity.pdbx_description
1 polymer ?
#
loop_
_entity_poly.entity_id
_entity_poly.type
_entity_poly.pdbx_seq_one_letter_code
_entity_poly.pdbx_strand_id
1 'polypeptide(L)'
;MGNKQDNKEHKKEKNEKEERENERRESKAEAEKHRDDRIESTGQLTLDENESQHNIHLITIIGEIEGHDNLGGSSKTTKYEHILPQLAAIEDSRKIDGVLILLNTMGGDVEAGLAIAEMIASLSKPTVSLVLGGSHSIGVPIAVSTDYSYIVPTGTMVIHPVRLNGMVIGVQQTFDYFKQIQNRITGFVCGHCKISKPRLEELMMETGMLTKDVGTVLVGKEAVEEGIINEVGGIRDAIAHLHEMVKKIKDDK
;
A
#
# COMPACT_ATOMS: atom_id res chain seq x y z
N MET A 1 59.97 -4.16 36.34
CA MET A 1 59.31 -5.21 35.49
C MET A 1 57.84 -4.95 35.21
N GLY A 2 57.25 -3.79 35.64
CA GLY A 2 55.82 -3.46 35.48
C GLY A 2 55.40 -2.99 34.07
N ASN A 3 56.26 -2.44 33.28
CA ASN A 3 55.91 -1.67 32.04
C ASN A 3 55.65 -2.51 30.79
N LYS A 4 55.87 -3.83 30.80
CA LYS A 4 55.63 -4.70 29.63
C LYS A 4 54.29 -5.45 29.66
N GLN A 5 53.66 -5.58 30.82
CA GLN A 5 52.34 -6.19 30.95
C GLN A 5 51.21 -5.24 30.61
N ASP A 6 51.27 -4.00 31.10
CA ASP A 6 50.27 -2.95 30.77
C ASP A 6 50.17 -2.64 29.26
N ASN A 7 51.31 -2.71 28.56
CA ASN A 7 51.32 -2.45 27.12
C ASN A 7 50.78 -3.61 26.26
N LYS A 8 50.75 -4.81 26.81
CA LYS A 8 50.11 -5.98 26.17
C LYS A 8 48.60 -6.02 26.38
N GLU A 9 48.11 -5.64 27.55
CA GLU A 9 46.67 -5.55 27.84
C GLU A 9 46.02 -4.42 27.05
N HIS A 10 46.64 -3.24 27.02
CA HIS A 10 46.12 -2.13 26.20
C HIS A 10 46.06 -2.42 24.70
N LYS A 11 47.02 -3.21 24.18
CA LYS A 11 47.05 -3.64 22.79
C LYS A 11 46.00 -4.72 22.49
N LYS A 12 45.67 -5.56 23.48
CA LYS A 12 44.63 -6.56 23.36
C LYS A 12 43.23 -5.95 23.38
N GLU A 13 42.99 -5.02 24.31
CA GLU A 13 41.72 -4.26 24.36
C GLU A 13 41.45 -3.42 23.09
N LYS A 14 42.53 -2.84 22.54
CA LYS A 14 42.43 -2.07 21.29
C LYS A 14 42.06 -2.97 20.08
N ASN A 15 42.67 -4.14 19.99
CA ASN A 15 42.38 -5.10 18.94
C ASN A 15 40.95 -5.67 19.07
N GLU A 16 40.53 -6.02 20.28
CA GLU A 16 39.13 -6.50 20.52
C GLU A 16 38.08 -5.42 20.21
N LYS A 17 38.42 -4.16 20.42
CA LYS A 17 37.55 -3.04 20.08
C LYS A 17 37.47 -2.80 18.56
N GLU A 18 38.60 -2.92 17.86
CA GLU A 18 38.65 -2.83 16.40
C GLU A 18 37.94 -4.03 15.73
N GLU A 19 38.06 -5.24 16.24
CA GLU A 19 37.33 -6.41 15.76
C GLU A 19 35.82 -6.24 15.92
N ARG A 20 35.33 -5.83 17.10
CA ARG A 20 33.89 -5.56 17.33
C ARG A 20 33.35 -4.40 16.46
N GLU A 21 34.15 -3.40 16.16
CA GLU A 21 33.74 -2.34 15.24
C GLU A 21 33.67 -2.83 13.79
N ASN A 22 34.60 -3.69 13.37
CA ASN A 22 34.57 -4.30 12.04
C ASN A 22 33.38 -5.27 11.89
N GLU A 23 33.13 -6.14 12.86
CA GLU A 23 31.94 -7.01 12.87
C GLU A 23 30.63 -6.22 12.80
N ARG A 24 30.53 -5.09 13.52
CA ARG A 24 29.38 -4.20 13.45
C ARG A 24 29.24 -3.54 12.06
N ARG A 25 30.35 -3.16 11.42
CA ARG A 25 30.32 -2.57 10.07
C ARG A 25 29.91 -3.59 9.02
N GLU A 26 30.41 -4.83 9.10
CA GLU A 26 30.05 -5.93 8.20
C GLU A 26 28.56 -6.31 8.35
N SER A 27 28.11 -6.47 9.59
CA SER A 27 26.70 -6.75 9.87
C SER A 27 25.75 -5.62 9.38
N LYS A 28 26.17 -4.38 9.48
CA LYS A 28 25.41 -3.21 8.98
C LYS A 28 25.36 -3.17 7.45
N ALA A 29 26.46 -3.48 6.78
CA ALA A 29 26.55 -3.55 5.33
C ALA A 29 25.73 -4.71 4.74
N GLU A 30 25.71 -5.87 5.41
CA GLU A 30 24.85 -6.99 5.03
C GLU A 30 23.36 -6.67 5.21
N ALA A 31 22.99 -6.01 6.30
CA ALA A 31 21.61 -5.57 6.53
C ALA A 31 21.14 -4.54 5.50
N GLU A 32 22.00 -3.57 5.14
CA GLU A 32 21.72 -2.59 4.08
C GLU A 32 21.55 -3.28 2.73
N LYS A 33 22.41 -4.20 2.36
CA LYS A 33 22.30 -4.98 1.11
C LYS A 33 21.00 -5.78 1.06
N HIS A 34 20.65 -6.47 2.14
CA HIS A 34 19.37 -7.20 2.25
C HIS A 34 18.15 -6.30 2.13
N ARG A 35 18.23 -5.06 2.63
CA ARG A 35 17.19 -4.05 2.49
C ARG A 35 17.03 -3.63 1.04
N ASP A 36 18.14 -3.34 0.36
CA ASP A 36 18.14 -2.89 -1.04
C ASP A 36 17.63 -3.98 -1.98
N ASP A 37 18.06 -5.23 -1.79
CA ASP A 37 17.57 -6.41 -2.53
C ASP A 37 16.04 -6.59 -2.37
N ARG A 38 15.48 -6.31 -1.19
CA ARG A 38 14.02 -6.37 -0.96
C ARG A 38 13.29 -5.23 -1.65
N ILE A 39 13.81 -4.01 -1.62
CA ILE A 39 13.23 -2.86 -2.33
C ILE A 39 13.22 -3.15 -3.83
N GLU A 40 14.32 -3.66 -4.40
CA GLU A 40 14.40 -3.99 -5.83
C GLU A 40 13.47 -5.11 -6.24
N SER A 41 13.36 -6.16 -5.42
CA SER A 41 12.57 -7.35 -5.77
C SER A 41 11.07 -7.22 -5.49
N THR A 42 10.68 -6.51 -4.43
CA THR A 42 9.29 -6.48 -3.95
C THR A 42 8.71 -5.07 -3.83
N GLY A 43 9.52 -4.02 -3.90
CA GLY A 43 9.07 -2.64 -3.67
C GLY A 43 8.67 -2.37 -2.21
N GLN A 44 9.23 -3.13 -1.24
CA GLN A 44 8.83 -3.06 0.15
C GLN A 44 9.99 -2.75 1.08
N LEU A 45 9.67 -2.05 2.15
CA LEU A 45 10.62 -1.62 3.15
C LEU A 45 9.95 -1.56 4.53
N THR A 46 10.67 -1.93 5.57
CA THR A 46 10.33 -1.55 6.95
C THR A 46 11.23 -0.38 7.35
N LEU A 47 10.63 0.71 7.77
CA LEU A 47 11.38 1.85 8.31
C LEU A 47 11.93 1.45 9.68
N ASP A 48 13.25 1.59 9.84
CA ASP A 48 13.99 0.99 10.96
C ASP A 48 13.68 1.68 12.29
N GLU A 49 13.44 0.87 13.32
CA GLU A 49 13.15 1.25 14.71
C GLU A 49 14.25 2.12 15.35
N ASN A 50 15.51 1.97 14.93
CA ASN A 50 16.62 2.75 15.48
C ASN A 50 16.63 4.21 15.00
N GLU A 51 15.90 4.54 13.92
CA GLU A 51 15.87 5.87 13.30
C GLU A 51 14.45 6.46 13.26
N SER A 52 13.39 5.68 13.56
CA SER A 52 12.00 6.11 13.55
C SER A 52 11.30 5.88 14.89
N GLN A 53 10.18 6.58 15.11
CA GLN A 53 9.39 6.45 16.35
C GLN A 53 8.68 5.09 16.47
N HIS A 54 8.33 4.48 15.35
CA HIS A 54 7.58 3.22 15.25
C HIS A 54 7.99 2.46 13.99
N ASN A 55 7.91 1.14 14.03
CA ASN A 55 8.19 0.26 12.90
C ASN A 55 7.04 0.26 11.90
N ILE A 56 7.16 1.08 10.89
CA ILE A 56 6.19 1.19 9.79
C ILE A 56 6.62 0.30 8.64
N HIS A 57 5.74 -0.59 8.20
CA HIS A 57 5.96 -1.38 6.99
C HIS A 57 5.37 -0.67 5.78
N LEU A 58 6.18 -0.52 4.73
CA LEU A 58 5.81 0.11 3.48
C LEU A 58 5.47 -0.97 2.44
N ILE A 59 4.27 -0.91 1.88
CA ILE A 59 3.84 -1.71 0.73
C ILE A 59 3.60 -0.78 -0.44
N THR A 60 4.09 -1.15 -1.63
CA THR A 60 3.81 -0.43 -2.88
C THR A 60 2.88 -1.24 -3.77
N ILE A 61 1.85 -0.59 -4.33
CA ILE A 61 0.96 -1.14 -5.35
C ILE A 61 1.11 -0.28 -6.59
N ILE A 62 1.92 -0.77 -7.54
CA ILE A 62 2.35 -0.01 -8.71
C ILE A 62 2.08 -0.81 -9.98
N GLY A 63 1.56 -0.12 -11.01
CA GLY A 63 1.23 -0.70 -12.29
C GLY A 63 -0.13 -1.40 -12.29
N GLU A 64 -0.29 -2.42 -13.12
CA GLU A 64 -1.53 -3.18 -13.25
C GLU A 64 -1.62 -4.25 -12.16
N ILE A 65 -2.80 -4.46 -11.59
CA ILE A 65 -3.05 -5.52 -10.61
C ILE A 65 -3.29 -6.82 -11.37
N GLU A 66 -2.35 -7.76 -11.28
CA GLU A 66 -2.47 -9.09 -11.89
C GLU A 66 -3.46 -9.95 -11.10
N GLY A 67 -4.27 -10.71 -11.85
CA GLY A 67 -5.14 -11.73 -11.32
C GLY A 67 -4.56 -13.14 -11.51
N HIS A 68 -5.40 -14.07 -12.01
CA HIS A 68 -4.99 -15.45 -12.26
C HIS A 68 -4.13 -15.63 -13.52
N ASP A 69 -4.14 -14.66 -14.44
CA ASP A 69 -3.33 -14.68 -15.65
C ASP A 69 -2.07 -13.81 -15.44
N ASN A 70 -0.92 -14.34 -15.85
CA ASN A 70 0.32 -13.56 -15.85
C ASN A 70 0.32 -12.58 -17.03
N LEU A 71 0.46 -11.29 -16.72
CA LEU A 71 0.66 -10.28 -17.74
C LEU A 71 2.06 -10.37 -18.34
N GLY A 72 2.20 -10.00 -19.63
CA GLY A 72 3.47 -10.08 -20.33
C GLY A 72 4.57 -9.25 -19.67
N GLY A 73 5.82 -9.72 -19.73
CA GLY A 73 6.97 -9.14 -19.04
C GLY A 73 7.36 -7.69 -19.41
N SER A 74 6.62 -7.03 -20.29
CA SER A 74 6.77 -5.61 -20.64
C SER A 74 5.92 -4.66 -19.78
N SER A 75 4.98 -5.19 -18.97
CA SER A 75 4.10 -4.39 -18.11
C SER A 75 4.64 -4.32 -16.70
N LYS A 76 4.51 -3.15 -16.06
CA LYS A 76 4.70 -3.02 -14.61
C LYS A 76 3.45 -3.54 -13.93
N THR A 77 3.60 -4.49 -13.01
CA THR A 77 2.47 -5.15 -12.37
C THR A 77 2.66 -5.31 -10.87
N THR A 78 1.55 -5.39 -10.15
CA THR A 78 1.50 -5.84 -8.77
C THR A 78 0.81 -7.20 -8.73
N LYS A 79 1.51 -8.21 -8.22
CA LYS A 79 1.01 -9.58 -8.11
C LYS A 79 0.33 -9.78 -6.75
N TYR A 80 -0.98 -10.05 -6.77
CA TYR A 80 -1.74 -10.21 -5.53
C TYR A 80 -1.26 -11.38 -4.67
N GLU A 81 -0.79 -12.47 -5.29
CA GLU A 81 -0.20 -13.63 -4.60
C GLU A 81 1.12 -13.30 -3.86
N HIS A 82 1.75 -12.16 -4.15
CA HIS A 82 2.88 -11.65 -3.39
C HIS A 82 2.44 -10.71 -2.26
N ILE A 83 1.35 -9.99 -2.44
CA ILE A 83 0.83 -9.03 -1.45
C ILE A 83 0.11 -9.73 -0.29
N LEU A 84 -0.75 -10.72 -0.58
CA LEU A 84 -1.55 -11.38 0.45
C LEU A 84 -0.71 -12.07 1.54
N PRO A 85 0.32 -12.89 1.22
CA PRO A 85 1.17 -13.49 2.25
C PRO A 85 1.92 -12.46 3.10
N GLN A 86 2.25 -11.32 2.52
CA GLN A 86 2.95 -10.25 3.22
C GLN A 86 2.02 -9.54 4.21
N LEU A 87 0.78 -9.25 3.81
CA LEU A 87 -0.23 -8.71 4.72
C LEU A 87 -0.49 -9.68 5.89
N ALA A 88 -0.56 -10.99 5.62
CA ALA A 88 -0.67 -12.00 6.68
C ALA A 88 0.54 -12.01 7.62
N ALA A 89 1.76 -11.92 7.09
CA ALA A 89 2.97 -11.86 7.89
C ALA A 89 3.07 -10.55 8.72
N ILE A 90 2.57 -9.44 8.17
CA ILE A 90 2.46 -8.16 8.87
C ILE A 90 1.50 -8.29 10.05
N GLU A 91 0.32 -8.88 9.84
CA GLU A 91 -0.67 -9.06 10.90
C GLU A 91 -0.11 -9.89 12.07
N ASP A 92 0.57 -10.99 11.78
CA ASP A 92 1.17 -11.88 12.79
C ASP A 92 2.42 -11.28 13.46
N SER A 93 3.06 -10.28 12.86
CA SER A 93 4.31 -9.70 13.35
C SER A 93 4.09 -8.84 14.60
N ARG A 94 4.82 -9.12 15.67
CA ARG A 94 4.89 -8.24 16.86
C ARG A 94 5.84 -7.05 16.69
N LYS A 95 6.62 -7.02 15.62
CA LYS A 95 7.62 -5.96 15.37
C LYS A 95 7.07 -4.82 14.53
N ILE A 96 6.05 -5.06 13.70
CA ILE A 96 5.45 -4.05 12.84
C ILE A 96 4.33 -3.36 13.61
N ASP A 97 4.40 -2.05 13.69
CA ASP A 97 3.45 -1.21 14.43
C ASP A 97 2.33 -0.64 13.54
N GLY A 98 2.62 -0.40 12.26
CA GLY A 98 1.66 0.16 11.32
C GLY A 98 2.06 -0.08 9.86
N VAL A 99 1.16 0.18 8.93
CA VAL A 99 1.35 -0.08 7.49
C VAL A 99 1.05 1.16 6.67
N LEU A 100 1.98 1.52 5.79
CA LEU A 100 1.79 2.57 4.79
C LEU A 100 1.68 1.93 3.40
N ILE A 101 0.58 2.20 2.70
CA ILE A 101 0.32 1.70 1.35
C ILE A 101 0.54 2.84 0.35
N LEU A 102 1.53 2.72 -0.52
CA LEU A 102 1.75 3.67 -1.63
C LEU A 102 1.08 3.17 -2.90
N LEU A 103 0.30 4.02 -3.53
CA LEU A 103 -0.53 3.68 -4.68
C LEU A 103 -0.13 4.48 -5.92
N ASN A 104 0.15 3.76 -7.01
CA ASN A 104 0.24 4.29 -8.36
C ASN A 104 -0.18 3.20 -9.36
N THR A 105 -1.48 2.93 -9.44
CA THR A 105 -2.06 1.83 -10.22
C THR A 105 -3.16 2.31 -11.14
N MET A 106 -3.23 1.69 -12.31
CA MET A 106 -4.35 1.87 -13.25
C MET A 106 -5.53 0.90 -12.95
N GLY A 107 -5.43 0.08 -11.92
CA GLY A 107 -6.36 -1.00 -11.63
C GLY A 107 -5.90 -2.32 -12.24
N GLY A 108 -6.83 -3.19 -12.59
CA GLY A 108 -6.56 -4.51 -13.15
C GLY A 108 -7.64 -5.52 -12.78
N ASP A 109 -7.24 -6.72 -12.37
CA ASP A 109 -8.15 -7.79 -12.01
C ASP A 109 -8.99 -7.45 -10.77
N VAL A 110 -10.30 -7.62 -10.90
CA VAL A 110 -11.27 -7.22 -9.86
C VAL A 110 -11.18 -8.11 -8.63
N GLU A 111 -11.05 -9.43 -8.81
CA GLU A 111 -11.02 -10.36 -7.68
C GLU A 111 -9.72 -10.22 -6.89
N ALA A 112 -8.60 -10.04 -7.59
CA ALA A 112 -7.30 -9.77 -6.98
C ALA A 112 -7.30 -8.44 -6.21
N GLY A 113 -7.84 -7.37 -6.81
CA GLY A 113 -7.91 -6.06 -6.17
C GLY A 113 -8.83 -6.04 -4.94
N LEU A 114 -10.00 -6.70 -5.01
CA LEU A 114 -10.88 -6.85 -3.85
C LEU A 114 -10.23 -7.71 -2.75
N ALA A 115 -9.53 -8.79 -3.10
CA ALA A 115 -8.83 -9.61 -2.12
C ALA A 115 -7.75 -8.81 -1.36
N ILE A 116 -7.00 -7.96 -2.06
CA ILE A 116 -6.03 -7.04 -1.43
C ILE A 116 -6.76 -6.04 -0.52
N ALA A 117 -7.84 -5.41 -1.01
CA ALA A 117 -8.58 -4.40 -0.25
C ALA A 117 -9.20 -4.97 1.04
N GLU A 118 -9.86 -6.13 0.96
CA GLU A 118 -10.43 -6.84 2.12
C GLU A 118 -9.34 -7.23 3.13
N MET A 119 -8.19 -7.70 2.64
CA MET A 119 -7.07 -8.08 3.48
C MET A 119 -6.51 -6.86 4.24
N ILE A 120 -6.34 -5.72 3.58
CA ILE A 120 -5.90 -4.47 4.21
C ILE A 120 -6.93 -4.01 5.25
N ALA A 121 -8.23 -3.97 4.89
CA ALA A 121 -9.30 -3.54 5.78
C ALA A 121 -9.47 -4.43 7.02
N SER A 122 -8.98 -5.67 6.97
CA SER A 122 -9.03 -6.63 8.09
C SER A 122 -7.82 -6.59 9.03
N LEU A 123 -6.79 -5.78 8.73
CA LEU A 123 -5.61 -5.67 9.60
C LEU A 123 -5.99 -5.03 10.94
N SER A 124 -5.43 -5.56 12.02
CA SER A 124 -5.56 -5.00 13.37
C SER A 124 -4.62 -3.82 13.65
N LYS A 125 -3.67 -3.59 12.75
CA LYS A 125 -2.66 -2.53 12.84
C LYS A 125 -3.13 -1.27 12.14
N PRO A 126 -2.75 -0.07 12.61
CA PRO A 126 -3.01 1.18 11.92
C PRO A 126 -2.51 1.15 10.48
N THR A 127 -3.36 1.59 9.57
CA THR A 127 -3.08 1.61 8.14
C THR A 127 -3.33 2.99 7.54
N VAL A 128 -2.43 3.44 6.67
CA VAL A 128 -2.60 4.67 5.88
C VAL A 128 -2.31 4.38 4.42
N SER A 129 -3.13 4.87 3.52
CA SER A 129 -2.87 4.86 2.08
C SER A 129 -2.44 6.24 1.60
N LEU A 130 -1.58 6.27 0.57
CA LEU A 130 -1.18 7.49 -0.13
C LEU A 130 -1.22 7.26 -1.64
N VAL A 131 -2.14 7.93 -2.30
CA VAL A 131 -2.23 7.98 -3.77
C VAL A 131 -1.23 9.00 -4.29
N LEU A 132 -0.15 8.51 -4.95
CA LEU A 132 0.95 9.34 -5.48
C LEU A 132 0.76 9.74 -6.94
N GLY A 133 0.23 8.84 -7.77
CA GLY A 133 -0.05 9.09 -9.18
C GLY A 133 -1.50 8.79 -9.49
N GLY A 134 -1.82 7.51 -9.71
CA GLY A 134 -3.18 7.05 -9.93
C GLY A 134 -3.63 5.99 -8.92
N SER A 135 -4.92 5.98 -8.59
CA SER A 135 -5.59 4.85 -8.00
C SER A 135 -6.90 4.65 -8.75
N HIS A 136 -6.80 3.97 -9.90
CA HIS A 136 -7.87 3.88 -10.88
C HIS A 136 -8.63 2.55 -10.78
N SER A 137 -9.91 2.57 -11.15
CA SER A 137 -10.72 1.35 -11.25
C SER A 137 -10.71 0.55 -9.94
N ILE A 138 -10.24 -0.71 -9.96
CA ILE A 138 -10.13 -1.55 -8.76
C ILE A 138 -9.05 -1.05 -7.76
N GLY A 139 -8.24 -0.08 -8.13
CA GLY A 139 -7.36 0.63 -7.22
C GLY A 139 -8.14 1.52 -6.22
N VAL A 140 -9.35 1.97 -6.56
CA VAL A 140 -10.20 2.80 -5.68
C VAL A 140 -10.55 2.06 -4.38
N PRO A 141 -11.08 0.83 -4.40
CA PRO A 141 -11.27 0.04 -3.17
C PRO A 141 -10.01 -0.09 -2.34
N ILE A 142 -8.85 -0.32 -2.95
CA ILE A 142 -7.58 -0.44 -2.23
C ILE A 142 -7.21 0.87 -1.54
N ALA A 143 -7.41 2.02 -2.20
CA ALA A 143 -7.11 3.32 -1.60
C ALA A 143 -7.96 3.61 -0.35
N VAL A 144 -9.22 3.18 -0.32
CA VAL A 144 -10.16 3.41 0.79
C VAL A 144 -10.17 2.29 1.83
N SER A 145 -9.44 1.20 1.63
CA SER A 145 -9.40 0.05 2.55
C SER A 145 -8.61 0.30 3.83
N THR A 146 -7.86 1.39 3.91
CA THR A 146 -7.05 1.77 5.06
C THR A 146 -7.85 2.62 6.05
N ASP A 147 -7.39 2.69 7.31
CA ASP A 147 -8.02 3.54 8.35
C ASP A 147 -8.01 5.02 7.98
N TYR A 148 -7.00 5.46 7.23
CA TYR A 148 -6.92 6.84 6.72
C TYR A 148 -6.25 6.90 5.35
N SER A 149 -6.74 7.78 4.48
CA SER A 149 -6.28 7.87 3.10
C SER A 149 -5.87 9.29 2.71
N TYR A 150 -4.73 9.38 2.02
CA TYR A 150 -4.21 10.61 1.43
C TYR A 150 -4.12 10.53 -0.08
N ILE A 151 -4.23 11.67 -0.74
CA ILE A 151 -3.95 11.85 -2.17
C ILE A 151 -3.08 13.10 -2.35
N VAL A 152 -2.05 13.01 -3.20
CA VAL A 152 -1.28 14.22 -3.55
C VAL A 152 -2.09 15.16 -4.46
N PRO A 153 -1.78 16.47 -4.52
CA PRO A 153 -2.56 17.42 -5.31
C PRO A 153 -2.74 17.05 -6.79
N THR A 154 -1.78 16.36 -7.37
CA THR A 154 -1.79 15.89 -8.78
C THR A 154 -2.24 14.44 -8.93
N GLY A 155 -2.51 13.75 -7.82
CA GLY A 155 -2.98 12.38 -7.83
C GLY A 155 -4.36 12.26 -8.47
N THR A 156 -4.65 11.14 -9.11
CA THR A 156 -5.90 10.94 -9.84
C THR A 156 -6.60 9.67 -9.40
N MET A 157 -7.93 9.71 -9.41
CA MET A 157 -8.78 8.54 -9.26
C MET A 157 -9.73 8.45 -10.45
N VAL A 158 -9.77 7.30 -11.11
CA VAL A 158 -10.70 7.05 -12.21
C VAL A 158 -11.76 6.06 -11.73
N ILE A 159 -12.99 6.54 -11.74
CA ILE A 159 -14.18 5.81 -11.29
C ILE A 159 -15.03 5.49 -12.51
N HIS A 160 -15.21 4.21 -12.78
CA HIS A 160 -15.98 3.73 -13.94
C HIS A 160 -16.68 2.40 -13.62
N PRO A 161 -17.71 2.02 -14.39
CA PRO A 161 -18.37 0.72 -14.20
C PRO A 161 -17.45 -0.44 -14.53
N VAL A 162 -17.78 -1.63 -14.04
CA VAL A 162 -17.08 -2.88 -14.40
C VAL A 162 -17.12 -3.08 -15.90
N ARG A 163 -15.99 -3.40 -16.50
CA ARG A 163 -15.84 -3.67 -17.93
C ARG A 163 -15.63 -5.15 -18.16
N LEU A 164 -16.21 -5.66 -19.25
CA LEU A 164 -15.97 -7.00 -19.74
C LEU A 164 -15.29 -6.93 -21.11
N ASN A 165 -14.25 -7.71 -21.25
CA ASN A 165 -13.67 -8.00 -22.57
C ASN A 165 -13.70 -9.52 -22.78
N GLY A 166 -14.53 -10.00 -23.69
CA GLY A 166 -14.64 -11.44 -23.94
C GLY A 166 -15.96 -11.88 -24.59
N MET A 167 -16.13 -13.21 -24.72
CA MET A 167 -17.34 -13.82 -25.24
C MET A 167 -18.44 -13.83 -24.19
N VAL A 168 -19.66 -13.40 -24.55
CA VAL A 168 -20.84 -13.47 -23.71
C VAL A 168 -21.63 -14.74 -24.04
N ILE A 169 -21.78 -15.64 -23.06
CA ILE A 169 -22.63 -16.82 -23.13
C ILE A 169 -23.78 -16.64 -22.13
N GLY A 170 -25.01 -16.47 -22.63
CA GLY A 170 -26.17 -16.20 -21.79
C GLY A 170 -26.25 -14.74 -21.33
N VAL A 171 -27.00 -13.93 -22.08
CA VAL A 171 -27.08 -12.48 -21.87
C VAL A 171 -27.55 -12.09 -20.47
N GLN A 172 -28.66 -12.69 -19.99
CA GLN A 172 -29.22 -12.35 -18.68
C GLN A 172 -28.28 -12.75 -17.54
N GLN A 173 -27.72 -13.96 -17.58
CA GLN A 173 -26.81 -14.47 -16.56
C GLN A 173 -25.52 -13.63 -16.49
N THR A 174 -25.01 -13.22 -17.64
CA THR A 174 -23.84 -12.34 -17.71
C THR A 174 -24.14 -10.96 -17.12
N PHE A 175 -25.29 -10.39 -17.44
CA PHE A 175 -25.73 -9.11 -16.86
C PHE A 175 -25.87 -9.18 -15.35
N ASP A 176 -26.54 -10.20 -14.85
CA ASP A 176 -26.75 -10.39 -13.40
C ASP A 176 -25.41 -10.60 -12.67
N TYR A 177 -24.49 -11.34 -13.26
CA TYR A 177 -23.14 -11.53 -12.72
C TYR A 177 -22.35 -10.20 -12.63
N PHE A 178 -22.34 -9.40 -13.69
CA PHE A 178 -21.67 -8.10 -13.69
C PHE A 178 -22.31 -7.12 -12.69
N LYS A 179 -23.62 -7.13 -12.60
CA LYS A 179 -24.34 -6.35 -11.59
C LYS A 179 -23.93 -6.74 -10.17
N GLN A 180 -23.73 -8.03 -9.91
CA GLN A 180 -23.25 -8.52 -8.62
C GLN A 180 -21.84 -8.04 -8.34
N ILE A 181 -20.90 -8.14 -9.30
CA ILE A 181 -19.53 -7.61 -9.17
C ILE A 181 -19.56 -6.12 -8.88
N GLN A 182 -20.31 -5.35 -9.68
CA GLN A 182 -20.48 -3.91 -9.49
C GLN A 182 -20.97 -3.57 -8.08
N ASN A 183 -21.96 -4.31 -7.58
CA ASN A 183 -22.50 -4.11 -6.24
C ASN A 183 -21.48 -4.44 -5.13
N ARG A 184 -20.62 -5.44 -5.33
CA ARG A 184 -19.52 -5.75 -4.38
C ARG A 184 -18.55 -4.59 -4.29
N ILE A 185 -18.11 -4.04 -5.43
CA ILE A 185 -17.19 -2.90 -5.49
C ILE A 185 -17.82 -1.67 -4.84
N THR A 186 -19.04 -1.28 -5.25
CA THR A 186 -19.71 -0.09 -4.71
C THR A 186 -20.02 -0.24 -3.23
N GLY A 187 -20.42 -1.44 -2.80
CA GLY A 187 -20.66 -1.76 -1.39
C GLY A 187 -19.39 -1.61 -0.55
N PHE A 188 -18.27 -2.14 -1.03
CA PHE A 188 -16.98 -2.01 -0.35
C PHE A 188 -16.55 -0.54 -0.23
N VAL A 189 -16.53 0.20 -1.33
CA VAL A 189 -16.12 1.62 -1.34
C VAL A 189 -16.99 2.45 -0.40
N CYS A 190 -18.32 2.35 -0.50
CA CYS A 190 -19.23 3.12 0.36
C CYS A 190 -19.17 2.69 1.83
N GLY A 191 -18.72 1.48 2.13
CA GLY A 191 -18.50 1.01 3.50
C GLY A 191 -17.23 1.56 4.15
N HIS A 192 -16.26 2.04 3.35
CA HIS A 192 -14.94 2.46 3.82
C HIS A 192 -14.65 3.96 3.60
N CYS A 193 -15.57 4.72 3.02
CA CYS A 193 -15.41 6.17 2.83
C CYS A 193 -16.76 6.90 3.01
N LYS A 194 -16.78 8.22 2.78
CA LYS A 194 -17.95 9.05 3.07
C LYS A 194 -18.90 9.23 1.88
N ILE A 195 -18.52 8.80 0.67
CA ILE A 195 -19.35 8.94 -0.51
C ILE A 195 -20.61 8.09 -0.39
N SER A 196 -21.75 8.64 -0.81
CA SER A 196 -22.99 7.86 -0.86
C SER A 196 -23.01 6.96 -2.11
N LYS A 197 -23.68 5.80 -2.01
CA LYS A 197 -23.79 4.88 -3.13
C LYS A 197 -24.43 5.51 -4.37
N PRO A 198 -25.53 6.30 -4.27
CA PRO A 198 -26.09 6.99 -5.45
C PRO A 198 -25.06 7.93 -6.12
N ARG A 199 -24.28 8.69 -5.33
CA ARG A 199 -23.26 9.59 -5.89
C ARG A 199 -22.11 8.83 -6.57
N LEU A 200 -21.66 7.73 -5.98
CA LEU A 200 -20.64 6.87 -6.58
C LEU A 200 -21.13 6.28 -7.92
N GLU A 201 -22.37 5.79 -7.96
CA GLU A 201 -22.97 5.26 -9.19
C GLU A 201 -23.17 6.36 -10.27
N GLU A 202 -23.49 7.60 -9.87
CA GLU A 202 -23.56 8.76 -10.78
C GLU A 202 -22.18 9.05 -11.38
N LEU A 203 -21.12 9.16 -10.57
CA LEU A 203 -19.74 9.35 -11.05
C LEU A 203 -19.28 8.24 -12.00
N MET A 204 -19.70 7.01 -11.74
CA MET A 204 -19.39 5.87 -12.62
C MET A 204 -20.03 6.00 -14.00
N MET A 205 -21.18 6.64 -14.10
CA MET A 205 -21.98 6.72 -15.34
C MET A 205 -21.84 8.05 -16.07
N GLU A 206 -21.02 8.97 -15.56
CA GLU A 206 -20.79 10.26 -16.24
C GLU A 206 -20.18 10.05 -17.63
N THR A 207 -20.60 10.92 -18.57
CA THR A 207 -20.11 10.91 -19.95
C THR A 207 -19.43 12.23 -20.27
N GLY A 208 -18.36 12.19 -21.06
CA GLY A 208 -17.71 13.40 -21.56
C GLY A 208 -16.31 13.68 -20.98
N MET A 209 -15.95 13.17 -19.81
CA MET A 209 -14.58 13.26 -19.27
C MET A 209 -13.64 12.23 -19.90
N LEU A 210 -14.08 10.98 -20.04
CA LEU A 210 -13.34 9.94 -20.70
C LEU A 210 -13.71 9.91 -22.19
N THR A 211 -12.78 10.22 -23.07
CA THR A 211 -13.02 10.44 -24.51
C THR A 211 -13.57 9.22 -25.26
N LYS A 212 -13.52 8.02 -24.66
CA LYS A 212 -13.98 6.76 -25.28
C LYS A 212 -14.76 5.85 -24.34
N ASP A 213 -15.16 6.36 -23.16
CA ASP A 213 -15.79 5.53 -22.13
C ASP A 213 -16.65 6.38 -21.17
N VAL A 214 -17.39 5.69 -20.31
CA VAL A 214 -18.13 6.31 -19.20
C VAL A 214 -17.30 6.27 -17.92
N GLY A 215 -17.47 7.27 -17.07
CA GLY A 215 -16.79 7.40 -15.79
C GLY A 215 -16.19 8.78 -15.57
N THR A 216 -15.66 8.98 -14.39
CA THR A 216 -15.15 10.27 -13.90
C THR A 216 -13.69 10.16 -13.52
N VAL A 217 -12.92 11.20 -13.81
CA VAL A 217 -11.56 11.40 -13.29
C VAL A 217 -11.63 12.45 -12.21
N LEU A 218 -11.25 12.09 -10.99
CA LEU A 218 -11.12 13.01 -9.85
C LEU A 218 -9.64 13.32 -9.61
N VAL A 219 -9.29 14.59 -9.46
CA VAL A 219 -7.91 15.03 -9.26
C VAL A 219 -7.75 15.61 -7.85
N GLY A 220 -6.83 15.04 -7.07
CA GLY A 220 -6.43 15.55 -5.76
C GLY A 220 -7.62 15.92 -4.88
N LYS A 221 -7.88 17.22 -4.76
CA LYS A 221 -8.94 17.77 -3.91
C LYS A 221 -10.35 17.28 -4.27
N GLU A 222 -10.64 17.02 -5.54
CA GLU A 222 -11.96 16.54 -5.97
C GLU A 222 -12.30 15.17 -5.34
N ALA A 223 -11.31 14.28 -5.20
CA ALA A 223 -11.51 13.00 -4.53
C ALA A 223 -11.85 13.15 -3.04
N VAL A 224 -11.35 14.21 -2.40
CA VAL A 224 -11.67 14.55 -1.00
C VAL A 224 -13.06 15.20 -0.92
N GLU A 225 -13.40 16.11 -1.83
CA GLU A 225 -14.70 16.78 -1.89
C GLU A 225 -15.85 15.79 -2.13
N GLU A 226 -15.62 14.76 -2.94
CA GLU A 226 -16.57 13.65 -3.13
C GLU A 226 -16.61 12.68 -1.94
N GLY A 227 -15.74 12.85 -0.95
CA GLY A 227 -15.70 12.03 0.26
C GLY A 227 -15.13 10.63 0.06
N ILE A 228 -14.33 10.39 -0.99
CA ILE A 228 -13.68 9.12 -1.26
C ILE A 228 -12.36 9.03 -0.48
N ILE A 229 -11.52 10.06 -0.57
CA ILE A 229 -10.26 10.18 0.16
C ILE A 229 -10.44 11.12 1.36
N ASN A 230 -9.70 10.87 2.44
CA ASN A 230 -9.84 11.68 3.65
C ASN A 230 -9.21 13.06 3.50
N GLU A 231 -8.00 13.17 2.91
CA GLU A 231 -7.26 14.43 2.88
C GLU A 231 -6.28 14.51 1.70
N VAL A 232 -6.02 15.74 1.24
CA VAL A 232 -4.92 16.04 0.32
C VAL A 232 -3.63 16.18 1.13
N GLY A 233 -2.63 15.34 0.86
CA GLY A 233 -1.35 15.37 1.57
C GLY A 233 -0.28 14.57 0.86
N GLY A 234 0.96 14.67 1.35
CA GLY A 234 2.11 13.96 0.82
C GLY A 234 2.65 12.90 1.78
N ILE A 235 3.81 12.36 1.44
CA ILE A 235 4.45 11.29 2.23
C ILE A 235 4.73 11.72 3.69
N ARG A 236 5.09 12.99 3.91
CA ARG A 236 5.33 13.51 5.26
C ARG A 236 4.07 13.46 6.11
N ASP A 237 2.93 13.86 5.54
CA ASP A 237 1.66 13.93 6.23
C ASP A 237 1.15 12.52 6.55
N ALA A 238 1.24 11.60 5.58
CA ALA A 238 0.88 10.20 5.74
C ALA A 238 1.69 9.49 6.83
N ILE A 239 3.03 9.67 6.84
CA ILE A 239 3.90 9.07 7.86
C ILE A 239 3.63 9.68 9.24
N ALA A 240 3.51 11.01 9.34
CA ALA A 240 3.25 11.67 10.61
C ALA A 240 1.92 11.21 11.22
N HIS A 241 0.86 11.14 10.42
CA HIS A 241 -0.44 10.66 10.85
C HIS A 241 -0.38 9.20 11.32
N LEU A 242 0.29 8.32 10.56
CA LEU A 242 0.43 6.92 10.94
C LEU A 242 1.17 6.75 12.28
N HIS A 243 2.22 7.53 12.54
CA HIS A 243 2.89 7.54 13.83
C HIS A 243 1.97 8.00 14.98
N GLU A 244 1.13 8.99 14.74
CA GLU A 244 0.13 9.45 15.72
C GLU A 244 -0.91 8.35 16.02
N MET A 245 -1.41 7.66 15.00
CA MET A 245 -2.35 6.54 15.15
C MET A 245 -1.73 5.40 15.97
N VAL A 246 -0.50 5.00 15.66
CA VAL A 246 0.23 3.96 16.40
C VAL A 246 0.43 4.36 17.85
N LYS A 247 0.85 5.61 18.10
CA LYS A 247 1.04 6.13 19.46
C LYS A 247 -0.25 6.05 20.26
N LYS A 248 -1.36 6.52 19.69
CA LYS A 248 -2.67 6.50 20.36
C LYS A 248 -3.09 5.09 20.78
N ILE A 249 -2.91 4.09 19.90
CA ILE A 249 -3.24 2.68 20.21
C ILE A 249 -2.33 2.12 21.29
N LYS A 250 -1.05 2.56 21.36
CA LYS A 250 -0.11 2.12 22.42
C LYS A 250 -0.41 2.76 23.77
N ASP A 251 -0.88 4.01 23.77
CA ASP A 251 -1.22 4.75 24.99
C ASP A 251 -2.56 4.25 25.61
N ASP A 252 -3.46 3.68 24.80
CA ASP A 252 -4.76 3.14 25.23
C ASP A 252 -4.68 1.68 25.76
N LYS A 253 -3.50 1.01 25.70
CA LYS A 253 -3.24 -0.36 26.19
C LYS A 253 -2.48 -0.37 27.53
#